data_8fb62feb71f13cc99b96b7903fff97f2
#
_entry.id   8fb62feb71f13cc99b96b7903fff97f2
#
_cell.length_a   1.000
_cell.length_b   1.000
_cell.length_c   1.000
_cell.angle_alpha   90.00
_cell.angle_beta   90.00
_cell.angle_gamma   90.00
#
_symmetry.space_group_name_H-M   'P 1'
#
loop_
_entity.id
_entity.type
_entity.pdbx_description
1 polymer ?
#
loop_
_entity_poly.entity_id
_entity_poly.type
_entity_poly.pdbx_seq_one_letter_code
_entity_poly.pdbx_strand_id
1 'polypeptide(L)'
;MNTVISKKFLAVVISSLLVGFSTNHDAFAQSSDGTGSVTNVSKQEEKEHQDEHEHEKGHEEDKGDHDEHGHEGGNKEGEEGHEEGITIDPKKMSLANIKVESVKPEYQFSSVYAPGEIKANGYKSYVVSPRTESVIISRHAALGEYVEIGQKLVTLFSEAMAQAQADYLIASTEWQRVKKLGNKTVSESRLLQAETTYNASYGKLIALGLTEKAINGISNKDIKAFGQYALTAHREGVVLQDDFIQGQRVDAGDSVMLLADEKQLWVEAKVSPNKKLNLSIDSPAVLKLEGQSYNAKVIQEAHTIDPVTRTRIIRLGVQNADDNLHSGMFVKVYFQFATKQKVMAVPEEALIRSADGDWTVFVEDHPGEFKAVEVELGRALGDFREIIGLDSGTRIVTKGAFFVASEIAKGGFDPHNH
;
A
#
# COMPACT_ATOMS: atom_id res chain seq x y z
N MET A 1 48.47 34.02 5.13
CA MET A 1 47.79 35.31 5.39
C MET A 1 46.34 35.02 5.56
N ASN A 2 45.90 35.00 6.82
CA ASN A 2 44.54 34.67 7.24
C ASN A 2 43.65 35.91 7.15
N THR A 3 42.47 35.78 6.56
CA THR A 3 41.43 36.80 6.70
C THR A 3 40.13 36.12 7.18
N VAL A 4 39.80 36.35 8.45
CA VAL A 4 38.57 35.97 9.14
C VAL A 4 37.49 36.95 8.79
N ILE A 5 36.32 36.48 8.28
CA ILE A 5 35.12 37.29 8.08
C ILE A 5 34.08 36.88 9.12
N SER A 6 33.79 37.84 9.99
CA SER A 6 32.83 37.83 11.08
C SER A 6 31.36 37.76 10.58
N LYS A 7 30.57 36.84 11.13
CA LYS A 7 29.11 36.79 10.99
C LYS A 7 28.46 37.75 11.99
N LYS A 8 27.74 38.74 11.52
CA LYS A 8 26.82 39.55 12.33
C LYS A 8 25.41 38.92 12.29
N PHE A 9 24.89 38.55 13.44
CA PHE A 9 23.51 38.20 13.68
C PHE A 9 22.65 39.46 13.65
N LEU A 10 21.56 39.43 12.87
CA LEU A 10 20.50 40.44 12.91
C LEU A 10 19.28 39.81 13.55
N ALA A 11 18.97 40.21 14.77
CA ALA A 11 17.74 39.82 15.49
C ALA A 11 16.60 40.76 15.05
N VAL A 12 15.53 40.18 14.50
CA VAL A 12 14.28 40.87 14.23
C VAL A 12 13.29 40.59 15.35
N VAL A 13 12.93 41.62 16.09
CA VAL A 13 11.88 41.62 17.11
C VAL A 13 10.53 41.77 16.40
N ILE A 14 9.66 40.76 16.52
CA ILE A 14 8.26 40.87 16.07
C ILE A 14 7.41 41.21 17.30
N SER A 15 6.86 42.42 17.27
CA SER A 15 5.89 42.93 18.23
C SER A 15 4.48 42.40 17.87
N SER A 16 3.87 41.66 18.76
CA SER A 16 2.51 41.16 18.65
C SER A 16 1.50 42.24 19.05
N LEU A 17 0.63 42.59 18.10
CA LEU A 17 -0.56 43.40 18.37
C LEU A 17 -1.77 42.47 18.59
N LEU A 18 -2.27 42.39 19.80
CA LEU A 18 -3.54 41.75 20.17
C LEU A 18 -4.66 42.76 19.86
N VAL A 19 -5.57 42.40 18.97
CA VAL A 19 -6.87 43.05 18.81
C VAL A 19 -7.95 42.06 19.25
N GLY A 20 -8.57 42.36 20.38
CA GLY A 20 -9.70 41.64 20.89
C GLY A 20 -10.98 41.97 20.09
N PHE A 21 -11.75 40.97 19.74
CA PHE A 21 -13.14 41.14 19.32
C PHE A 21 -14.08 40.45 20.29
N SER A 22 -15.00 41.30 20.77
CA SER A 22 -16.05 41.07 21.73
C SER A 22 -17.15 40.22 21.13
N THR A 23 -17.61 39.22 21.90
CA THR A 23 -18.79 38.41 21.61
C THR A 23 -20.08 39.17 21.92
N ASN A 24 -21.02 39.17 20.99
CA ASN A 24 -22.43 39.45 21.30
C ASN A 24 -23.24 38.16 21.08
N HIS A 25 -23.82 37.71 22.19
CA HIS A 25 -24.95 36.79 22.24
C HIS A 25 -26.22 37.56 21.88
N ASP A 26 -27.03 37.00 20.98
CA ASP A 26 -28.47 37.24 20.99
C ASP A 26 -29.24 35.93 20.85
N ALA A 27 -29.96 35.64 21.90
CA ALA A 27 -30.93 34.58 22.02
C ALA A 27 -32.24 34.97 21.34
N PHE A 28 -32.86 34.10 20.58
CA PHE A 28 -34.29 34.17 20.28
C PHE A 28 -34.94 32.82 20.53
N ALA A 29 -35.79 32.81 21.55
CA ALA A 29 -36.74 31.76 21.85
C ALA A 29 -38.13 32.18 21.30
N GLN A 30 -38.90 31.20 20.87
CA GLN A 30 -40.38 31.02 20.99
C GLN A 30 -40.84 30.17 19.78
N SER A 31 -41.39 29.03 20.08
CA SER A 31 -42.73 28.54 20.50
C SER A 31 -43.59 28.34 19.22
N SER A 32 -44.32 27.32 19.00
CA SER A 32 -45.25 26.51 19.77
C SER A 32 -45.93 25.46 18.88
N ASP A 33 -46.34 24.38 19.54
CA ASP A 33 -47.58 23.59 19.36
C ASP A 33 -47.74 22.70 18.11
N GLY A 34 -47.94 21.43 18.40
CA GLY A 34 -49.14 20.75 18.44
C GLY A 34 -49.07 19.23 18.21
N THR A 35 -49.44 18.49 19.21
CA THR A 35 -50.26 17.28 19.25
C THR A 35 -49.95 16.13 18.23
N GLY A 36 -49.73 14.91 18.64
CA GLY A 36 -50.35 14.05 19.58
C GLY A 36 -49.99 12.60 19.39
N SER A 37 -50.21 11.87 20.46
CA SER A 37 -50.60 10.47 20.61
C SER A 37 -49.48 9.39 20.58
N VAL A 38 -48.97 8.97 21.73
CA VAL A 38 -49.31 7.83 22.60
C VAL A 38 -49.38 6.47 21.94
N THR A 39 -48.43 5.60 22.30
CA THR A 39 -48.58 4.24 22.87
C THR A 39 -47.19 3.71 23.20
N ASN A 40 -46.84 3.57 24.38
CA ASN A 40 -46.81 2.59 25.46
C ASN A 40 -46.27 1.19 25.15
N VAL A 41 -45.45 0.75 26.15
CA VAL A 41 -45.22 -0.64 26.63
C VAL A 41 -44.01 -1.33 25.98
N SER A 42 -43.02 -1.90 26.67
CA SER A 42 -42.87 -2.33 28.08
C SER A 42 -41.40 -2.68 28.37
N LYS A 43 -41.05 -2.45 29.65
CA LYS A 43 -39.89 -3.04 30.35
C LYS A 43 -40.02 -4.56 30.47
N GLN A 44 -38.92 -5.28 30.37
CA GLN A 44 -38.68 -6.55 31.11
C GLN A 44 -37.15 -6.64 31.32
N GLU A 45 -36.75 -6.47 32.43
CA GLU A 45 -36.26 -7.13 33.67
C GLU A 45 -35.38 -8.36 33.42
N GLU A 46 -34.17 -8.23 34.01
CA GLU A 46 -33.18 -9.25 34.30
C GLU A 46 -33.78 -10.46 35.04
N LYS A 47 -33.25 -11.64 34.79
CA LYS A 47 -33.17 -12.74 35.75
C LYS A 47 -31.92 -13.59 35.55
N GLU A 48 -31.07 -13.51 36.58
CA GLU A 48 -30.04 -14.46 36.94
C GLU A 48 -30.69 -15.83 37.23
N HIS A 49 -30.04 -16.90 36.78
CA HIS A 49 -30.20 -18.23 37.36
C HIS A 49 -28.83 -18.81 37.66
N GLN A 50 -28.52 -18.79 38.97
CA GLN A 50 -27.62 -19.74 39.61
C GLN A 50 -28.43 -21.05 39.81
N ASP A 51 -27.83 -22.18 39.48
CA ASP A 51 -28.19 -23.47 40.05
C ASP A 51 -26.92 -24.26 40.39
N GLU A 52 -26.67 -24.29 41.69
CA GLU A 52 -25.81 -25.23 42.39
C GLU A 52 -26.54 -26.59 42.48
N HIS A 53 -25.85 -27.67 42.19
CA HIS A 53 -26.22 -28.99 42.70
C HIS A 53 -24.98 -29.75 43.20
N GLU A 54 -24.81 -29.69 44.52
CA GLU A 54 -24.15 -30.74 45.30
C GLU A 54 -24.99 -32.02 45.27
N HIS A 55 -24.32 -33.18 45.14
CA HIS A 55 -24.78 -34.43 45.76
C HIS A 55 -23.61 -35.29 46.21
N GLU A 56 -23.74 -35.66 47.49
CA GLU A 56 -22.92 -36.47 48.35
C GLU A 56 -22.92 -37.99 48.00
N LYS A 57 -21.74 -38.57 48.33
CA LYS A 57 -21.43 -39.83 49.04
C LYS A 57 -22.32 -41.07 48.93
N GLY A 58 -21.61 -42.17 48.83
CA GLY A 58 -21.99 -43.48 49.42
C GLY A 58 -21.18 -44.64 48.86
N HIS A 59 -20.23 -45.12 49.66
CA HIS A 59 -19.90 -46.48 50.11
C HIS A 59 -20.35 -47.63 49.18
N GLU A 60 -19.50 -48.67 48.90
CA GLU A 60 -19.07 -49.68 49.83
C GLU A 60 -17.95 -50.55 49.23
N GLU A 61 -17.12 -51.07 50.14
CA GLU A 61 -16.09 -52.08 49.94
C GLU A 61 -16.70 -53.46 49.63
N ASP A 62 -16.04 -54.25 48.76
CA ASP A 62 -16.06 -55.72 48.95
C ASP A 62 -14.69 -56.31 48.55
N LYS A 63 -14.23 -57.17 49.49
CA LYS A 63 -12.99 -57.97 49.46
C LYS A 63 -13.30 -59.33 48.85
N GLY A 64 -12.40 -59.77 47.99
CA GLY A 64 -12.41 -61.18 47.56
C GLY A 64 -11.03 -61.63 47.13
N ASP A 65 -10.40 -62.40 47.97
CA ASP A 65 -9.13 -63.10 47.85
C ASP A 65 -9.08 -64.17 46.77
N HIS A 66 -7.86 -64.63 46.50
CA HIS A 66 -7.35 -65.84 45.85
C HIS A 66 -7.09 -65.73 44.33
N ASP A 67 -5.98 -66.21 43.75
CA ASP A 67 -4.93 -67.15 44.16
C ASP A 67 -3.65 -66.92 43.33
N GLU A 68 -2.51 -67.29 43.93
CA GLU A 68 -1.19 -67.42 43.34
C GLU A 68 -1.17 -68.50 42.23
N HIS A 69 -0.56 -68.14 41.07
CA HIS A 69 0.27 -69.08 40.32
C HIS A 69 1.46 -68.35 39.69
N GLY A 70 2.63 -68.62 40.22
CA GLY A 70 3.90 -68.28 39.62
C GLY A 70 4.18 -69.09 38.37
N HIS A 71 4.79 -68.42 37.39
CA HIS A 71 5.67 -69.06 36.41
C HIS A 71 6.85 -68.16 36.12
N GLU A 72 8.01 -68.78 36.19
CA GLU A 72 9.35 -68.31 35.94
C GLU A 72 9.58 -67.77 34.49
N GLY A 73 10.43 -66.78 34.40
CA GLY A 73 11.55 -66.75 33.48
C GLY A 73 11.24 -66.58 32.01
N GLY A 74 11.48 -65.36 31.57
CA GLY A 74 11.68 -65.05 30.17
C GLY A 74 12.20 -63.64 30.01
N ASN A 75 13.53 -63.52 29.93
CA ASN A 75 14.18 -62.32 29.36
C ASN A 75 13.53 -62.04 28.02
N LYS A 76 12.83 -60.90 27.89
CA LYS A 76 12.60 -60.25 26.62
C LYS A 76 13.35 -58.93 26.66
N GLU A 77 14.47 -58.96 25.92
CA GLU A 77 15.13 -57.79 25.38
C GLU A 77 14.12 -56.86 24.77
N GLY A 78 14.32 -55.56 25.00
CA GLY A 78 13.47 -54.49 24.47
C GLY A 78 13.31 -54.64 22.96
N GLU A 79 12.12 -54.88 22.51
CA GLU A 79 11.72 -54.56 21.13
C GLU A 79 11.66 -53.05 21.03
N GLU A 80 12.75 -52.47 20.51
CA GLU A 80 12.69 -51.17 19.83
C GLU A 80 11.69 -51.38 18.69
N GLY A 81 10.53 -50.75 18.79
CA GLY A 81 9.51 -50.76 17.75
C GLY A 81 10.11 -50.19 16.47
N HIS A 82 10.52 -51.07 15.57
CA HIS A 82 10.81 -50.68 14.18
C HIS A 82 9.48 -50.18 13.59
N GLU A 83 9.33 -48.87 13.45
CA GLU A 83 8.30 -48.30 12.60
C GLU A 83 8.51 -48.83 11.18
N GLU A 84 7.65 -49.77 10.77
CA GLU A 84 7.72 -50.34 9.43
C GLU A 84 7.47 -49.28 8.38
N GLY A 85 8.52 -48.96 7.60
CA GLY A 85 8.41 -48.09 6.44
C GLY A 85 7.50 -48.72 5.39
N ILE A 86 6.80 -47.90 4.60
CA ILE A 86 5.98 -48.37 3.49
C ILE A 86 6.65 -48.09 2.15
N THR A 87 6.58 -49.10 1.24
CA THR A 87 7.04 -48.92 -0.13
C THR A 87 5.88 -48.55 -1.06
N ILE A 88 5.99 -47.44 -1.77
CA ILE A 88 4.99 -46.95 -2.73
C ILE A 88 5.54 -47.03 -4.15
N ASP A 89 4.80 -47.71 -5.02
CA ASP A 89 5.15 -47.85 -6.45
C ASP A 89 5.26 -46.47 -7.13
N PRO A 90 6.29 -46.24 -8.00
CA PRO A 90 6.49 -44.97 -8.70
C PRO A 90 5.28 -44.47 -9.51
N LYS A 91 4.44 -45.38 -10.04
CA LYS A 91 3.20 -45.02 -10.72
C LYS A 91 2.17 -44.43 -9.77
N LYS A 92 2.04 -45.03 -8.58
CA LYS A 92 1.16 -44.50 -7.53
C LYS A 92 1.65 -43.16 -7.02
N MET A 93 2.98 -42.97 -6.86
CA MET A 93 3.57 -41.69 -6.49
C MET A 93 3.24 -40.61 -7.50
N SER A 94 3.35 -40.91 -8.79
CA SER A 94 3.00 -39.96 -9.87
C SER A 94 1.52 -39.60 -9.88
N LEU A 95 0.61 -40.58 -9.71
CA LEU A 95 -0.83 -40.37 -9.66
C LEU A 95 -1.25 -39.53 -8.44
N ALA A 96 -0.61 -39.76 -7.30
CA ALA A 96 -0.87 -39.01 -6.06
C ALA A 96 -0.12 -37.68 -5.99
N ASN A 97 0.64 -37.33 -7.04
CA ASN A 97 1.47 -36.12 -7.09
C ASN A 97 2.41 -35.98 -5.89
N ILE A 98 3.00 -37.12 -5.46
CA ILE A 98 3.98 -37.12 -4.37
C ILE A 98 5.27 -36.49 -4.89
N LYS A 99 5.77 -35.49 -4.17
CA LYS A 99 7.08 -34.86 -4.41
C LYS A 99 7.98 -35.09 -3.22
N VAL A 100 9.20 -35.49 -3.49
CA VAL A 100 10.24 -35.69 -2.48
C VAL A 100 11.38 -34.71 -2.75
N GLU A 101 11.75 -33.98 -1.73
CA GLU A 101 12.82 -32.99 -1.80
C GLU A 101 13.77 -33.13 -0.61
N SER A 102 15.03 -32.78 -0.81
CA SER A 102 16.01 -32.77 0.28
C SER A 102 15.93 -31.44 1.04
N VAL A 103 15.64 -31.49 2.33
CA VAL A 103 15.52 -30.31 3.18
C VAL A 103 16.87 -29.94 3.79
N LYS A 104 17.24 -28.67 3.62
CA LYS A 104 18.47 -28.10 4.16
C LYS A 104 18.17 -26.81 4.91
N PRO A 105 19.00 -26.48 5.92
CA PRO A 105 18.86 -25.18 6.59
C PRO A 105 19.10 -24.03 5.60
N GLU A 106 18.09 -23.17 5.46
CA GLU A 106 18.11 -21.99 4.58
C GLU A 106 17.57 -20.75 5.31
N TYR A 107 17.91 -19.56 4.80
CA TYR A 107 17.25 -18.35 5.28
C TYR A 107 15.82 -18.34 4.77
N GLN A 108 14.88 -18.27 5.69
CA GLN A 108 13.46 -18.20 5.40
C GLN A 108 12.90 -16.82 5.73
N PHE A 109 11.69 -16.55 5.27
CA PHE A 109 11.01 -15.28 5.52
C PHE A 109 9.74 -15.53 6.33
N SER A 110 9.65 -14.86 7.49
CA SER A 110 8.33 -14.66 8.12
C SER A 110 7.65 -13.47 7.48
N SER A 111 6.32 -13.47 7.43
CA SER A 111 5.57 -12.36 6.87
C SER A 111 4.59 -11.76 7.87
N VAL A 112 4.43 -10.43 7.82
CA VAL A 112 3.40 -9.72 8.57
C VAL A 112 2.44 -9.07 7.61
N TYR A 113 1.18 -9.44 7.71
CA TYR A 113 0.11 -8.88 6.91
C TYR A 113 -0.32 -7.49 7.38
N ALA A 114 -0.58 -6.60 6.42
CA ALA A 114 -1.30 -5.35 6.60
C ALA A 114 -2.18 -5.06 5.37
N PRO A 115 -3.38 -4.47 5.56
CA PRO A 115 -4.15 -3.94 4.44
C PRO A 115 -3.44 -2.71 3.87
N GLY A 116 -3.46 -2.56 2.56
CA GLY A 116 -2.87 -1.43 1.85
C GLY A 116 -3.78 -0.88 0.77
N GLU A 117 -3.53 0.36 0.39
CA GLU A 117 -4.21 1.07 -0.69
C GLU A 117 -3.16 1.62 -1.66
N ILE A 118 -3.37 1.41 -2.95
CA ILE A 118 -2.50 1.96 -4.00
C ILE A 118 -2.79 3.43 -4.16
N LYS A 119 -1.75 4.24 -4.22
CA LYS A 119 -1.80 5.70 -4.42
C LYS A 119 -0.88 6.11 -5.55
N ALA A 120 -1.27 7.15 -6.26
CA ALA A 120 -0.37 7.80 -7.19
C ALA A 120 0.89 8.33 -6.47
N ASN A 121 2.03 8.23 -7.11
CA ASN A 121 3.28 8.77 -6.59
C ASN A 121 3.22 10.30 -6.57
N GLY A 122 3.08 10.91 -5.38
CA GLY A 122 2.95 12.35 -5.22
C GLY A 122 4.15 13.16 -5.76
N TYR A 123 5.35 12.57 -5.85
CA TYR A 123 6.51 13.23 -6.48
C TYR A 123 6.42 13.24 -8.00
N LYS A 124 5.59 12.38 -8.57
CA LYS A 124 5.35 12.23 -10.01
C LYS A 124 3.96 12.66 -10.45
N SER A 125 3.14 13.12 -9.52
CA SER A 125 1.82 13.70 -9.79
C SER A 125 1.92 15.22 -9.99
N TYR A 126 1.03 15.76 -10.81
CA TYR A 126 0.98 17.18 -11.14
C TYR A 126 -0.47 17.66 -11.22
N VAL A 127 -0.79 18.69 -10.43
CA VAL A 127 -2.09 19.37 -10.50
C VAL A 127 -2.04 20.42 -11.59
N VAL A 128 -2.94 20.32 -12.56
CA VAL A 128 -3.15 21.30 -13.61
C VAL A 128 -4.15 22.32 -13.09
N SER A 129 -3.71 23.57 -12.94
CA SER A 129 -4.52 24.65 -12.41
C SER A 129 -4.27 25.95 -13.16
N PRO A 130 -5.29 26.84 -13.31
CA PRO A 130 -5.12 28.18 -13.86
C PRO A 130 -4.36 29.06 -12.86
N ARG A 131 -3.65 30.07 -13.36
CA ARG A 131 -2.95 31.08 -12.55
C ARG A 131 -3.76 32.36 -12.38
N THR A 132 -4.94 32.43 -12.98
CA THR A 132 -5.85 33.56 -12.92
C THR A 132 -7.27 33.05 -13.06
N GLU A 133 -8.23 33.81 -12.52
CA GLU A 133 -9.64 33.53 -12.70
C GLU A 133 -10.00 33.37 -14.19
N SER A 134 -10.71 32.31 -14.52
CA SER A 134 -10.95 31.90 -15.89
C SER A 134 -12.27 31.14 -16.06
N VAL A 135 -12.75 31.10 -17.30
CA VAL A 135 -13.88 30.26 -17.71
C VAL A 135 -13.37 29.14 -18.63
N ILE A 136 -13.83 27.93 -18.41
CA ILE A 136 -13.46 26.76 -19.21
C ILE A 136 -14.18 26.81 -20.54
N ILE A 137 -13.43 26.87 -21.64
CA ILE A 137 -13.97 26.95 -23.00
C ILE A 137 -14.07 25.56 -23.63
N SER A 138 -13.00 24.76 -23.55
CA SER A 138 -12.98 23.43 -24.15
C SER A 138 -12.02 22.50 -23.45
N ARG A 139 -12.39 21.20 -23.45
CA ARG A 139 -11.56 20.08 -22.96
C ARG A 139 -10.84 19.46 -24.15
N HIS A 140 -9.58 19.07 -23.99
CA HIS A 140 -8.75 18.42 -24.99
C HIS A 140 -8.17 17.08 -24.56
N ALA A 141 -8.23 16.76 -23.27
CA ALA A 141 -7.84 15.46 -22.72
C ALA A 141 -8.96 14.94 -21.82
N ALA A 142 -9.08 13.62 -21.71
CA ALA A 142 -10.12 12.95 -20.94
C ALA A 142 -9.51 12.09 -19.82
N LEU A 143 -10.36 11.73 -18.84
CA LEU A 143 -10.03 10.78 -17.78
C LEU A 143 -9.46 9.47 -18.37
N GLY A 144 -8.34 8.99 -17.81
CA GLY A 144 -7.65 7.78 -18.27
C GLY A 144 -6.77 7.97 -19.52
N GLU A 145 -6.78 9.13 -20.17
CA GLU A 145 -5.92 9.41 -21.32
C GLU A 145 -4.47 9.63 -20.89
N TYR A 146 -3.54 8.99 -21.61
CA TYR A 146 -2.11 9.28 -21.46
C TYR A 146 -1.77 10.54 -22.26
N VAL A 147 -1.15 11.51 -21.62
CA VAL A 147 -0.78 12.80 -22.20
C VAL A 147 0.73 12.99 -22.25
N GLU A 148 1.21 13.64 -23.30
CA GLU A 148 2.62 13.97 -23.50
C GLU A 148 2.95 15.39 -23.01
N ILE A 149 4.23 15.67 -22.76
CA ILE A 149 4.71 16.99 -22.37
C ILE A 149 4.33 18.02 -23.46
N GLY A 150 3.70 19.12 -23.04
CA GLY A 150 3.26 20.20 -23.93
C GLY A 150 1.92 19.95 -24.62
N GLN A 151 1.30 18.78 -24.45
CA GLN A 151 -0.05 18.51 -24.96
C GLN A 151 -1.05 19.47 -24.33
N LYS A 152 -1.99 20.00 -25.14
CA LYS A 152 -3.08 20.85 -24.65
C LYS A 152 -4.07 19.98 -23.86
N LEU A 153 -4.43 20.45 -22.68
CA LEU A 153 -5.37 19.75 -21.78
C LEU A 153 -6.73 20.46 -21.76
N VAL A 154 -6.72 21.77 -21.52
CA VAL A 154 -7.92 22.59 -21.40
C VAL A 154 -7.67 23.95 -22.02
N THR A 155 -8.63 24.50 -22.77
CA THR A 155 -8.63 25.90 -23.19
C THR A 155 -9.51 26.70 -22.24
N LEU A 156 -8.96 27.79 -21.75
CA LEU A 156 -9.58 28.73 -20.84
C LEU A 156 -9.73 30.12 -21.47
N PHE A 157 -10.63 30.91 -20.93
CA PHE A 157 -10.73 32.35 -21.18
C PHE A 157 -10.61 33.11 -19.87
N SER A 158 -9.80 34.17 -19.86
CA SER A 158 -9.65 35.10 -18.73
C SER A 158 -9.57 36.52 -19.21
N GLU A 159 -10.27 37.43 -18.52
CA GLU A 159 -10.19 38.88 -18.78
C GLU A 159 -8.80 39.43 -18.47
N ALA A 160 -8.19 38.98 -17.34
CA ALA A 160 -6.82 39.37 -16.99
C ALA A 160 -5.80 38.96 -18.05
N MET A 161 -6.00 37.78 -18.66
CA MET A 161 -5.18 37.29 -19.76
C MET A 161 -5.39 38.16 -21.02
N ALA A 162 -6.61 38.51 -21.33
CA ALA A 162 -6.90 39.39 -22.49
C ALA A 162 -6.20 40.74 -22.37
N GLN A 163 -6.27 41.35 -21.18
CA GLN A 163 -5.58 42.63 -20.93
C GLN A 163 -4.06 42.46 -21.03
N ALA A 164 -3.48 41.40 -20.44
CA ALA A 164 -2.04 41.18 -20.51
C ALA A 164 -1.55 40.93 -21.95
N GLN A 165 -2.32 40.23 -22.78
CA GLN A 165 -2.01 40.01 -24.19
C GLN A 165 -2.07 41.29 -24.98
N ALA A 166 -3.04 42.20 -24.73
CA ALA A 166 -3.14 43.51 -25.35
C ALA A 166 -1.96 44.41 -24.95
N ASP A 167 -1.61 44.48 -23.66
CA ASP A 167 -0.48 45.23 -23.14
C ASP A 167 0.84 44.76 -23.80
N TYR A 168 1.04 43.47 -23.91
CA TYR A 168 2.22 42.88 -24.58
C TYR A 168 2.29 43.24 -26.06
N LEU A 169 1.17 43.17 -26.76
CA LEU A 169 1.13 43.51 -28.20
C LEU A 169 1.50 44.98 -28.46
N ILE A 170 0.99 45.91 -27.63
CA ILE A 170 1.36 47.32 -27.69
C ILE A 170 2.85 47.50 -27.40
N ALA A 171 3.33 46.93 -26.31
CA ALA A 171 4.71 47.04 -25.87
C ALA A 171 5.70 46.42 -26.87
N SER A 172 5.38 45.25 -27.42
CA SER A 172 6.23 44.57 -28.40
C SER A 172 6.31 45.32 -29.72
N THR A 173 5.20 45.93 -30.17
CA THR A 173 5.16 46.76 -31.37
C THR A 173 6.00 48.03 -31.21
N GLU A 174 5.87 48.72 -30.06
CA GLU A 174 6.67 49.93 -29.77
C GLU A 174 8.16 49.56 -29.63
N TRP A 175 8.51 48.47 -28.93
CA TRP A 175 9.90 48.01 -28.83
C TRP A 175 10.51 47.71 -30.20
N GLN A 176 9.80 47.00 -31.07
CA GLN A 176 10.26 46.70 -32.42
C GLN A 176 10.45 47.98 -33.25
N ARG A 177 9.53 48.97 -33.12
CA ARG A 177 9.61 50.26 -33.78
C ARG A 177 10.84 51.05 -33.34
N VAL A 178 11.02 51.23 -32.04
CA VAL A 178 12.13 51.97 -31.43
C VAL A 178 13.47 51.31 -31.77
N LYS A 179 13.55 49.97 -31.69
CA LYS A 179 14.75 49.22 -32.06
C LYS A 179 15.14 49.38 -33.52
N LYS A 180 14.17 49.46 -34.46
CA LYS A 180 14.44 49.70 -35.89
C LYS A 180 14.96 51.13 -36.16
N LEU A 181 14.47 52.12 -35.42
CA LEU A 181 14.91 53.51 -35.56
C LEU A 181 16.36 53.71 -35.05
N GLY A 182 16.79 52.94 -34.08
CA GLY A 182 18.14 52.90 -33.52
C GLY A 182 18.56 54.20 -32.78
N ASN A 183 19.74 54.14 -32.14
CA ASN A 183 20.25 55.17 -31.24
C ASN A 183 20.53 56.51 -31.93
N LYS A 184 20.59 56.58 -33.28
CA LYS A 184 20.77 57.85 -34.02
C LYS A 184 19.51 58.70 -34.08
N THR A 185 18.34 58.10 -33.91
CA THR A 185 17.02 58.74 -34.11
C THR A 185 16.20 58.83 -32.82
N VAL A 186 16.49 57.97 -31.85
CA VAL A 186 15.77 57.87 -30.59
C VAL A 186 16.73 58.08 -29.43
N SER A 187 16.30 58.79 -28.37
CA SER A 187 17.10 58.94 -27.17
C SER A 187 17.27 57.58 -26.42
N GLU A 188 18.39 57.41 -25.74
CA GLU A 188 18.70 56.23 -24.94
C GLU A 188 17.64 55.96 -23.87
N SER A 189 17.13 57.03 -23.22
CA SER A 189 16.05 56.93 -22.23
C SER A 189 14.77 56.31 -22.83
N ARG A 190 14.40 56.71 -24.06
CA ARG A 190 13.22 56.16 -24.72
C ARG A 190 13.41 54.68 -25.14
N LEU A 191 14.63 54.34 -25.58
CA LEU A 191 14.96 52.97 -25.92
C LEU A 191 14.88 52.07 -24.68
N LEU A 192 15.50 52.49 -23.57
CA LEU A 192 15.44 51.78 -22.30
C LEU A 192 14.00 51.67 -21.78
N GLN A 193 13.19 52.72 -21.89
CA GLN A 193 11.76 52.66 -21.47
C GLN A 193 10.97 51.65 -22.29
N ALA A 194 11.12 51.64 -23.62
CA ALA A 194 10.42 50.71 -24.50
C ALA A 194 10.82 49.24 -24.22
N GLU A 195 12.13 49.02 -24.01
CA GLU A 195 12.65 47.70 -23.65
C GLU A 195 12.11 47.21 -22.30
N THR A 196 12.14 48.06 -21.28
CA THR A 196 11.65 47.73 -19.94
C THR A 196 10.16 47.41 -19.97
N THR A 197 9.35 48.21 -20.70
CA THR A 197 7.90 47.97 -20.83
C THR A 197 7.61 46.65 -21.56
N TYR A 198 8.36 46.36 -22.63
CA TYR A 198 8.28 45.08 -23.34
C TYR A 198 8.60 43.89 -22.40
N ASN A 199 9.73 43.96 -21.69
CA ASN A 199 10.16 42.90 -20.77
C ASN A 199 9.16 42.71 -19.63
N ALA A 200 8.59 43.79 -19.09
CA ALA A 200 7.57 43.71 -18.04
C ALA A 200 6.28 43.03 -18.53
N SER A 201 5.79 43.42 -19.73
CA SER A 201 4.58 42.82 -20.30
C SER A 201 4.80 41.36 -20.70
N TYR A 202 5.98 41.00 -21.21
CA TYR A 202 6.38 39.61 -21.46
C TYR A 202 6.41 38.80 -20.18
N GLY A 203 7.07 39.31 -19.14
CA GLY A 203 7.13 38.65 -17.82
C GLY A 203 5.74 38.42 -17.18
N LYS A 204 4.81 39.38 -17.38
CA LYS A 204 3.42 39.25 -16.93
C LYS A 204 2.72 38.04 -17.58
N LEU A 205 2.90 37.84 -18.90
CA LEU A 205 2.32 36.70 -19.63
C LEU A 205 2.90 35.36 -19.15
N ILE A 206 4.21 35.29 -18.93
CA ILE A 206 4.86 34.10 -18.33
C ILE A 206 4.31 33.83 -16.93
N ALA A 207 4.16 34.86 -16.11
CA ALA A 207 3.59 34.72 -14.75
C ALA A 207 2.14 34.19 -14.77
N LEU A 208 1.34 34.59 -15.78
CA LEU A 208 -0.01 34.10 -16.02
C LEU A 208 -0.04 32.66 -16.62
N GLY A 209 1.12 32.09 -16.97
CA GLY A 209 1.21 30.68 -17.39
C GLY A 209 1.29 30.48 -18.90
N LEU A 210 1.43 31.50 -19.72
CA LEU A 210 1.67 31.30 -21.15
C LEU A 210 3.07 30.75 -21.39
N THR A 211 3.15 29.81 -22.33
CA THR A 211 4.45 29.35 -22.84
C THR A 211 5.05 30.38 -23.80
N GLU A 212 6.37 30.39 -23.94
CA GLU A 212 7.05 31.25 -24.92
C GLU A 212 6.51 31.11 -26.35
N LYS A 213 6.18 29.87 -26.75
CA LYS A 213 5.58 29.57 -28.05
C LYS A 213 4.22 30.25 -28.21
N ALA A 214 3.39 30.26 -27.16
CA ALA A 214 2.09 30.95 -27.20
C ALA A 214 2.26 32.46 -27.24
N ILE A 215 3.20 33.04 -26.48
CA ILE A 215 3.48 34.49 -26.47
C ILE A 215 3.96 34.95 -27.86
N ASN A 216 4.88 34.21 -28.47
CA ASN A 216 5.39 34.52 -29.82
C ASN A 216 4.32 34.43 -30.92
N GLY A 217 3.23 33.67 -30.63
CA GLY A 217 2.08 33.57 -31.53
C GLY A 217 1.08 34.73 -31.42
N ILE A 218 1.19 35.61 -30.43
CA ILE A 218 0.25 36.72 -30.24
C ILE A 218 0.43 37.74 -31.39
N SER A 219 -0.62 37.97 -32.18
CA SER A 219 -0.61 38.89 -33.28
C SER A 219 -1.92 39.69 -33.39
N ASN A 220 -1.87 40.83 -34.08
CA ASN A 220 -3.04 41.68 -34.33
C ASN A 220 -4.15 40.98 -35.15
N LYS A 221 -3.83 39.85 -35.81
CA LYS A 221 -4.77 39.18 -36.72
C LYS A 221 -5.81 38.37 -35.98
N ASP A 222 -5.55 38.00 -34.71
CA ASP A 222 -6.38 37.07 -33.92
C ASP A 222 -7.00 37.77 -32.68
N ILE A 223 -7.53 38.97 -32.83
CA ILE A 223 -8.14 39.72 -31.71
C ILE A 223 -9.26 38.94 -31.04
N LYS A 224 -9.97 38.07 -31.78
CA LYS A 224 -11.01 37.20 -31.24
C LYS A 224 -10.48 36.11 -30.27
N ALA A 225 -9.17 35.84 -30.32
CA ALA A 225 -8.51 34.88 -29.46
C ALA A 225 -7.93 35.49 -28.16
N PHE A 226 -8.03 36.83 -28.02
CA PHE A 226 -7.56 37.47 -26.79
C PHE A 226 -8.33 36.99 -25.59
N GLY A 227 -7.60 36.73 -24.51
CA GLY A 227 -8.13 36.10 -23.29
C GLY A 227 -8.13 34.58 -23.32
N GLN A 228 -8.07 33.97 -24.52
CA GLN A 228 -7.98 32.51 -24.62
C GLN A 228 -6.53 32.06 -24.43
N TYR A 229 -6.35 31.02 -23.64
CA TYR A 229 -5.09 30.34 -23.41
C TYR A 229 -5.29 28.87 -23.07
N ALA A 230 -4.26 28.07 -23.23
CA ALA A 230 -4.34 26.64 -22.94
C ALA A 230 -3.50 26.27 -21.73
N LEU A 231 -4.06 25.48 -20.84
CA LEU A 231 -3.27 24.72 -19.89
C LEU A 231 -2.68 23.52 -20.64
N THR A 232 -1.37 23.31 -20.48
CA THR A 232 -0.63 22.21 -21.13
C THR A 232 -0.02 21.30 -20.09
N ALA A 233 0.20 20.03 -20.45
CA ALA A 233 0.89 19.10 -19.60
C ALA A 233 2.37 19.49 -19.43
N HIS A 234 2.79 19.71 -18.19
CA HIS A 234 4.21 19.96 -17.86
C HIS A 234 5.03 18.68 -17.72
N ARG A 235 4.35 17.54 -17.58
CA ARG A 235 4.91 16.21 -17.49
C ARG A 235 4.04 15.24 -18.28
N GLU A 236 4.60 14.16 -18.75
CA GLU A 236 3.85 13.02 -19.28
C GLU A 236 3.14 12.28 -18.14
N GLY A 237 2.05 11.59 -18.44
CA GLY A 237 1.31 10.79 -17.47
C GLY A 237 -0.14 10.57 -17.87
N VAL A 238 -0.88 9.90 -17.01
CA VAL A 238 -2.31 9.60 -17.17
C VAL A 238 -3.14 10.66 -16.45
N VAL A 239 -4.27 11.05 -17.03
CA VAL A 239 -5.27 11.94 -16.40
C VAL A 239 -6.04 11.11 -15.35
N LEU A 240 -5.79 11.38 -14.07
CA LEU A 240 -6.47 10.68 -12.96
C LEU A 240 -7.76 11.36 -12.51
N GLN A 241 -7.89 12.67 -12.75
CA GLN A 241 -9.09 13.46 -12.45
C GLN A 241 -9.28 14.55 -13.48
N ASP A 242 -10.54 14.81 -13.86
CA ASP A 242 -10.95 15.87 -14.77
C ASP A 242 -12.35 16.43 -14.40
N ASP A 243 -12.56 16.67 -13.10
CA ASP A 243 -13.84 17.05 -12.48
C ASP A 243 -14.21 18.51 -12.78
N PHE A 244 -14.47 18.83 -14.07
CA PHE A 244 -14.91 20.16 -14.49
C PHE A 244 -15.85 20.11 -15.67
N ILE A 245 -16.64 21.17 -15.84
CA ILE A 245 -17.64 21.32 -16.91
C ILE A 245 -17.27 22.51 -17.79
N GLN A 246 -17.48 22.39 -19.10
CA GLN A 246 -17.34 23.52 -20.03
C GLN A 246 -18.32 24.63 -19.67
N GLY A 247 -17.84 25.87 -19.67
CA GLY A 247 -18.57 27.04 -19.20
C GLY A 247 -18.45 27.31 -17.69
N GLN A 248 -17.85 26.39 -16.91
CA GLN A 248 -17.56 26.58 -15.49
C GLN A 248 -16.52 27.69 -15.29
N ARG A 249 -16.73 28.54 -14.26
CA ARG A 249 -15.73 29.47 -13.76
C ARG A 249 -14.84 28.76 -12.76
N VAL A 250 -13.54 29.01 -12.84
CA VAL A 250 -12.49 28.46 -11.97
C VAL A 250 -11.57 29.58 -11.50
N ASP A 251 -11.19 29.52 -10.23
CA ASP A 251 -10.30 30.52 -9.64
C ASP A 251 -8.82 30.11 -9.81
N ALA A 252 -7.93 31.07 -9.55
CA ALA A 252 -6.50 30.82 -9.57
C ALA A 252 -6.12 29.76 -8.52
N GLY A 253 -5.49 28.66 -8.96
CA GLY A 253 -5.10 27.56 -8.08
C GLY A 253 -6.10 26.42 -7.97
N ASP A 254 -7.33 26.56 -8.49
CA ASP A 254 -8.28 25.45 -8.53
C ASP A 254 -7.74 24.27 -9.33
N SER A 255 -7.94 23.06 -8.83
CA SER A 255 -7.57 21.84 -9.52
C SER A 255 -8.52 21.59 -10.68
N VAL A 256 -8.03 21.68 -11.90
CA VAL A 256 -8.80 21.36 -13.11
C VAL A 256 -8.56 19.90 -13.52
N MET A 257 -7.31 19.46 -13.51
CA MET A 257 -6.94 18.06 -13.79
C MET A 257 -5.83 17.62 -12.83
N LEU A 258 -5.79 16.33 -12.56
CA LEU A 258 -4.68 15.66 -11.90
C LEU A 258 -4.01 14.71 -12.87
N LEU A 259 -2.73 14.90 -13.11
CA LEU A 259 -1.89 14.01 -13.92
C LEU A 259 -0.95 13.23 -13.00
N ALA A 260 -0.73 11.94 -13.29
CA ALA A 260 0.27 11.13 -12.61
C ALA A 260 0.99 10.17 -13.56
N ASP A 261 2.27 9.94 -13.30
CA ASP A 261 3.02 8.85 -13.91
C ASP A 261 2.72 7.56 -13.12
N GLU A 262 1.93 6.64 -13.71
CA GLU A 262 1.53 5.37 -13.08
C GLU A 262 2.58 4.25 -13.24
N LYS A 263 3.72 4.49 -13.89
CA LYS A 263 4.81 3.50 -14.00
C LYS A 263 5.40 3.09 -12.64
N GLN A 264 5.30 3.98 -11.67
CA GLN A 264 5.74 3.76 -10.30
C GLN A 264 4.72 4.31 -9.31
N LEU A 265 4.06 3.41 -8.62
CA LEU A 265 3.01 3.73 -7.65
C LEU A 265 3.50 3.60 -6.20
N TRP A 266 2.75 4.20 -5.31
CA TRP A 266 2.89 3.99 -3.88
C TRP A 266 1.84 3.02 -3.37
N VAL A 267 2.16 2.33 -2.29
CA VAL A 267 1.18 1.58 -1.50
C VAL A 267 1.26 2.07 -0.07
N GLU A 268 0.14 2.50 0.46
CA GLU A 268 0.01 2.93 1.85
C GLU A 268 -0.56 1.78 2.68
N ALA A 269 0.34 1.03 3.34
CA ALA A 269 -0.03 -0.05 4.24
C ALA A 269 -0.39 0.50 5.62
N LYS A 270 -1.56 0.10 6.15
CA LYS A 270 -2.08 0.53 7.44
C LYS A 270 -1.72 -0.49 8.51
N VAL A 271 -0.85 -0.13 9.44
CA VAL A 271 -0.33 -1.01 10.49
C VAL A 271 -0.74 -0.50 11.86
N SER A 272 -1.12 -1.43 12.77
CA SER A 272 -1.39 -1.08 14.16
C SER A 272 -0.12 -0.48 14.82
N PRO A 273 -0.22 0.64 15.54
CA PRO A 273 0.92 1.30 16.16
C PRO A 273 1.60 0.43 17.23
N ASN A 274 0.88 -0.53 17.80
CA ASN A 274 1.42 -1.48 18.80
C ASN A 274 2.35 -2.54 18.18
N LYS A 275 2.30 -2.74 16.86
CA LYS A 275 3.21 -3.63 16.13
C LYS A 275 4.48 -2.89 15.74
N LYS A 276 5.55 -3.08 16.52
CA LYS A 276 6.88 -2.60 16.13
C LYS A 276 7.48 -3.57 15.11
N LEU A 277 7.42 -3.20 13.84
CA LEU A 277 7.91 -4.05 12.76
C LEU A 277 9.42 -3.92 12.53
N ASN A 278 10.06 -2.88 13.09
CA ASN A 278 11.50 -2.58 12.90
C ASN A 278 11.91 -2.61 11.42
N LEU A 279 11.09 -1.99 10.58
CA LEU A 279 11.34 -1.88 9.14
C LEU A 279 12.39 -0.79 8.89
N SER A 280 13.28 -1.06 7.95
CA SER A 280 14.18 -0.05 7.38
C SER A 280 13.70 0.33 5.97
N ILE A 281 14.21 1.43 5.45
CA ILE A 281 14.09 1.75 4.02
C ILE A 281 14.65 0.56 3.22
N ASP A 282 14.03 0.25 2.09
CA ASP A 282 14.29 -0.90 1.23
C ASP A 282 13.91 -2.28 1.82
N SER A 283 13.32 -2.35 3.02
CA SER A 283 12.76 -3.62 3.52
C SER A 283 11.79 -4.22 2.49
N PRO A 284 11.94 -5.52 2.15
CA PRO A 284 11.12 -6.16 1.14
C PRO A 284 9.71 -6.42 1.63
N ALA A 285 8.77 -6.30 0.70
CA ALA A 285 7.37 -6.68 0.90
C ALA A 285 6.80 -7.27 -0.39
N VAL A 286 5.78 -8.08 -0.26
CA VAL A 286 5.00 -8.63 -1.37
C VAL A 286 3.57 -8.11 -1.28
N LEU A 287 3.09 -7.58 -2.39
CA LEU A 287 1.69 -7.20 -2.56
C LEU A 287 0.95 -8.36 -3.21
N LYS A 288 -0.21 -8.70 -2.70
CA LYS A 288 -1.10 -9.69 -3.34
C LYS A 288 -2.41 -9.01 -3.74
N LEU A 289 -2.74 -9.08 -5.04
CA LEU A 289 -3.95 -8.57 -5.63
C LEU A 289 -4.49 -9.60 -6.62
N GLU A 290 -5.73 -10.06 -6.45
CA GLU A 290 -6.45 -10.99 -7.36
C GLU A 290 -5.63 -12.23 -7.79
N GLY A 291 -4.85 -12.79 -6.84
CA GLY A 291 -4.00 -13.97 -7.09
C GLY A 291 -2.62 -13.65 -7.69
N GLN A 292 -2.37 -12.42 -8.10
CA GLN A 292 -1.06 -11.97 -8.56
C GLN A 292 -0.22 -11.41 -7.41
N SER A 293 1.09 -11.50 -7.56
CA SER A 293 2.06 -11.01 -6.56
C SER A 293 3.01 -10.00 -7.19
N TYR A 294 3.19 -8.86 -6.50
CA TYR A 294 4.07 -7.79 -6.93
C TYR A 294 5.11 -7.52 -5.85
N ASN A 295 6.37 -7.39 -6.24
CA ASN A 295 7.43 -7.03 -5.32
C ASN A 295 7.39 -5.52 -5.02
N ALA A 296 7.46 -5.17 -3.75
CA ALA A 296 7.49 -3.81 -3.28
C ALA A 296 8.58 -3.62 -2.23
N LYS A 297 8.97 -2.37 -2.00
CA LYS A 297 9.96 -2.00 -0.98
C LYS A 297 9.43 -0.87 -0.12
N VAL A 298 9.73 -0.91 1.16
CA VAL A 298 9.45 0.18 2.09
C VAL A 298 10.27 1.41 1.69
N ILE A 299 9.60 2.54 1.49
CA ILE A 299 10.24 3.82 1.16
C ILE A 299 10.13 4.84 2.29
N GLN A 300 9.05 4.78 3.08
CA GLN A 300 8.79 5.71 4.18
C GLN A 300 7.95 5.05 5.25
N GLU A 301 8.15 5.48 6.49
CA GLU A 301 7.31 5.15 7.63
C GLU A 301 6.79 6.47 8.23
N ALA A 302 5.46 6.60 8.37
CA ALA A 302 4.87 7.78 8.99
C ALA A 302 5.12 7.77 10.50
N HIS A 303 5.47 8.94 11.03
CA HIS A 303 5.62 9.15 12.49
C HIS A 303 4.30 9.56 13.16
N THR A 304 3.24 9.75 12.37
CA THR A 304 1.92 10.13 12.85
C THR A 304 0.97 8.93 12.82
N ILE A 305 0.02 8.93 13.75
CA ILE A 305 -1.07 7.94 13.80
C ILE A 305 -2.32 8.63 13.25
N ASP A 306 -2.98 7.99 12.30
CA ASP A 306 -4.27 8.44 11.79
C ASP A 306 -5.32 8.40 12.92
N PRO A 307 -5.97 9.51 13.26
CA PRO A 307 -6.88 9.59 14.41
C PRO A 307 -8.18 8.79 14.22
N VAL A 308 -8.58 8.55 12.97
CA VAL A 308 -9.81 7.82 12.63
C VAL A 308 -9.58 6.33 12.64
N THR A 309 -8.58 5.87 11.90
CA THR A 309 -8.29 4.44 11.74
C THR A 309 -7.41 3.89 12.86
N ARG A 310 -6.80 4.76 13.67
CA ARG A 310 -5.83 4.40 14.71
C ARG A 310 -4.66 3.58 14.18
N THR A 311 -4.28 3.79 12.93
CA THR A 311 -3.18 3.08 12.27
C THR A 311 -2.04 4.02 11.92
N ARG A 312 -0.86 3.45 11.76
CA ARG A 312 0.33 4.10 11.22
C ARG A 312 0.49 3.68 9.77
N ILE A 313 0.84 4.64 8.91
CA ILE A 313 1.05 4.38 7.49
C ILE A 313 2.52 4.00 7.25
N ILE A 314 2.73 2.89 6.57
CA ILE A 314 4.00 2.51 5.98
C ILE A 314 3.83 2.59 4.48
N ARG A 315 4.65 3.44 3.83
CA ARG A 315 4.60 3.63 2.39
C ARG A 315 5.62 2.75 1.69
N LEU A 316 5.14 2.04 0.68
CA LEU A 316 5.97 1.20 -0.18
C LEU A 316 5.97 1.75 -1.60
N GLY A 317 7.06 1.51 -2.32
CA GLY A 317 7.14 1.73 -3.76
C GLY A 317 6.96 0.42 -4.51
N VAL A 318 6.14 0.45 -5.57
CA VAL A 318 5.90 -0.69 -6.46
C VAL A 318 6.06 -0.26 -7.92
N GLN A 319 6.66 -1.10 -8.75
CA GLN A 319 6.74 -0.92 -10.20
C GLN A 319 5.47 -1.45 -10.85
N ASN A 320 4.95 -0.71 -11.81
CA ASN A 320 3.72 -1.01 -12.55
C ASN A 320 4.02 -1.10 -14.06
N ALA A 321 4.90 -2.03 -14.44
CA ALA A 321 5.34 -2.17 -15.83
C ALA A 321 4.21 -2.64 -16.77
N ASP A 322 3.32 -3.47 -16.24
CA ASP A 322 2.23 -4.10 -17.00
C ASP A 322 0.91 -3.32 -16.92
N ASP A 323 0.91 -2.15 -16.28
CA ASP A 323 -0.25 -1.26 -16.08
C ASP A 323 -1.48 -1.93 -15.43
N ASN A 324 -1.22 -2.91 -14.55
CA ASN A 324 -2.27 -3.66 -13.84
C ASN A 324 -2.67 -3.05 -12.49
N LEU A 325 -1.90 -2.08 -12.01
CA LEU A 325 -2.10 -1.44 -10.72
C LEU A 325 -2.59 0.00 -10.92
N HIS A 326 -3.72 0.35 -10.32
CA HIS A 326 -4.29 1.69 -10.42
C HIS A 326 -4.50 2.31 -9.05
N SER A 327 -4.39 3.64 -8.98
CA SER A 327 -4.65 4.40 -7.77
C SER A 327 -6.08 4.15 -7.25
N GLY A 328 -6.22 3.90 -5.94
CA GLY A 328 -7.48 3.56 -5.28
C GLY A 328 -7.73 2.06 -5.09
N MET A 329 -6.97 1.17 -5.72
CA MET A 329 -7.09 -0.26 -5.50
C MET A 329 -6.61 -0.66 -4.10
N PHE A 330 -7.30 -1.64 -3.49
CA PHE A 330 -6.90 -2.24 -2.21
C PHE A 330 -6.07 -3.49 -2.45
N VAL A 331 -4.98 -3.62 -1.70
CA VAL A 331 -4.03 -4.74 -1.80
C VAL A 331 -3.72 -5.33 -0.44
N LYS A 332 -3.34 -6.61 -0.42
CA LYS A 332 -2.79 -7.27 0.76
C LYS A 332 -1.27 -7.10 0.75
N VAL A 333 -0.74 -6.42 1.75
CA VAL A 333 0.70 -6.20 1.91
C VAL A 333 1.26 -7.23 2.89
N TYR A 334 2.32 -7.91 2.50
CA TYR A 334 3.07 -8.87 3.33
C TYR A 334 4.51 -8.37 3.48
N PHE A 335 4.81 -7.76 4.62
CA PHE A 335 6.18 -7.37 4.97
C PHE A 335 7.00 -8.63 5.24
N GLN A 336 8.16 -8.77 4.61
CA GLN A 336 9.01 -9.94 4.71
C GLN A 336 10.17 -9.68 5.68
N PHE A 337 10.36 -10.62 6.60
CA PHE A 337 11.44 -10.58 7.59
C PHE A 337 12.27 -11.84 7.44
N ALA A 338 13.52 -11.70 7.02
CA ALA A 338 14.45 -12.82 6.96
C ALA A 338 14.72 -13.37 8.36
N THR A 339 14.83 -14.67 8.47
CA THR A 339 15.29 -15.32 9.71
C THR A 339 16.74 -14.91 10.00
N LYS A 340 17.06 -14.70 11.28
CA LYS A 340 18.42 -14.32 11.68
C LYS A 340 19.45 -15.45 11.46
N GLN A 341 18.97 -16.68 11.40
CA GLN A 341 19.75 -17.88 11.20
C GLN A 341 19.08 -18.73 10.12
N LYS A 342 19.86 -19.62 9.51
CA LYS A 342 19.33 -20.64 8.64
C LYS A 342 18.50 -21.61 9.47
N VAL A 343 17.31 -21.92 9.00
CA VAL A 343 16.36 -22.84 9.65
C VAL A 343 15.90 -23.91 8.68
N MET A 344 15.60 -25.08 9.19
CA MET A 344 14.93 -26.10 8.40
C MET A 344 13.45 -25.78 8.38
N ALA A 345 12.86 -25.68 7.22
CA ALA A 345 11.44 -25.38 7.05
C ALA A 345 10.87 -26.23 5.91
N VAL A 346 9.64 -26.67 6.09
CA VAL A 346 8.91 -27.50 5.15
C VAL A 346 7.57 -26.84 4.81
N PRO A 347 7.00 -27.08 3.61
CA PRO A 347 5.65 -26.64 3.30
C PRO A 347 4.65 -27.18 4.34
N GLU A 348 3.64 -26.39 4.72
CA GLU A 348 2.64 -26.86 5.70
C GLU A 348 1.90 -28.12 5.22
N GLU A 349 1.76 -28.34 3.91
CA GLU A 349 1.16 -29.55 3.33
C GLU A 349 2.01 -30.82 3.49
N ALA A 350 3.28 -30.69 3.90
CA ALA A 350 4.16 -31.82 4.20
C ALA A 350 3.97 -32.37 5.62
N LEU A 351 3.30 -31.60 6.49
CA LEU A 351 3.11 -31.92 7.90
C LEU A 351 1.77 -32.62 8.09
N ILE A 352 1.83 -33.78 8.73
CA ILE A 352 0.64 -34.57 9.09
C ILE A 352 0.64 -34.73 10.60
N ARG A 353 -0.53 -34.74 11.20
CA ARG A 353 -0.69 -35.02 12.62
C ARG A 353 -0.87 -36.53 12.83
N SER A 354 -0.02 -37.13 13.69
CA SER A 354 -0.10 -38.52 14.05
C SER A 354 -1.36 -38.83 14.90
N ALA A 355 -1.67 -40.08 15.12
CA ALA A 355 -2.79 -40.51 15.98
C ALA A 355 -2.62 -40.04 17.42
N ASP A 356 -1.38 -39.98 17.89
CA ASP A 356 -1.01 -39.56 19.26
C ASP A 356 -1.01 -38.05 19.44
N GLY A 357 -1.15 -37.32 18.33
CA GLY A 357 -1.27 -35.86 18.30
C GLY A 357 0.02 -35.12 18.00
N ASP A 358 1.09 -35.82 17.72
CA ASP A 358 2.40 -35.23 17.34
C ASP A 358 2.48 -34.90 15.85
N TRP A 359 3.41 -34.00 15.48
CA TRP A 359 3.59 -33.64 14.10
C TRP A 359 4.64 -34.51 13.43
N THR A 360 4.29 -35.06 12.27
CA THR A 360 5.11 -35.98 11.51
C THR A 360 5.38 -35.50 10.10
N VAL A 361 6.54 -35.83 9.57
CA VAL A 361 6.91 -35.79 8.16
C VAL A 361 7.26 -37.18 7.67
N PHE A 362 7.13 -37.41 6.36
CA PHE A 362 7.51 -38.69 5.77
C PHE A 362 8.87 -38.58 5.13
N VAL A 363 9.83 -39.31 5.67
CA VAL A 363 11.22 -39.39 5.19
C VAL A 363 11.35 -40.52 4.17
N GLU A 364 11.97 -40.22 3.02
CA GLU A 364 12.35 -41.23 2.03
C GLU A 364 13.74 -41.77 2.36
N ASP A 365 13.82 -43.00 2.86
CA ASP A 365 15.06 -43.68 3.21
C ASP A 365 15.71 -44.29 1.94
N HIS A 366 14.92 -45.06 1.17
CA HIS A 366 15.26 -45.53 -0.15
C HIS A 366 14.21 -45.06 -1.16
N PRO A 367 14.54 -44.98 -2.47
CA PRO A 367 13.59 -44.52 -3.46
C PRO A 367 12.22 -45.22 -3.39
N GLY A 368 11.17 -44.46 -3.02
CA GLY A 368 9.83 -44.98 -2.87
C GLY A 368 9.51 -45.64 -1.53
N GLU A 369 10.45 -45.70 -0.60
CA GLU A 369 10.27 -46.23 0.75
C GLU A 369 10.18 -45.06 1.75
N PHE A 370 9.04 -45.00 2.46
CA PHE A 370 8.71 -43.89 3.35
C PHE A 370 8.50 -44.38 4.77
N LYS A 371 9.08 -43.62 5.71
CA LYS A 371 8.84 -43.78 7.14
C LYS A 371 8.34 -42.51 7.77
N ALA A 372 7.44 -42.60 8.75
CA ALA A 372 6.99 -41.49 9.54
C ALA A 372 8.09 -41.08 10.54
N VAL A 373 8.41 -39.80 10.63
CA VAL A 373 9.37 -39.24 11.58
C VAL A 373 8.73 -38.05 12.28
N GLU A 374 8.70 -38.10 13.61
CA GLU A 374 8.20 -37.00 14.43
C GLU A 374 9.12 -35.78 14.38
N VAL A 375 8.51 -34.61 14.37
CA VAL A 375 9.20 -33.33 14.35
C VAL A 375 8.55 -32.33 15.28
N GLU A 376 9.37 -31.51 15.91
CA GLU A 376 8.87 -30.38 16.68
C GLU A 376 8.62 -29.17 15.74
N LEU A 377 7.47 -28.50 15.90
CA LEU A 377 7.16 -27.31 15.14
C LEU A 377 7.77 -26.07 15.74
N GLY A 378 8.49 -25.32 14.91
CA GLY A 378 8.95 -23.97 15.21
C GLY A 378 8.00 -22.89 14.67
N ARG A 379 8.58 -21.82 14.19
CA ARG A 379 7.87 -20.61 13.70
C ARG A 379 7.13 -20.85 12.39
N ALA A 380 5.99 -20.18 12.22
CA ALA A 380 5.35 -20.06 10.91
C ALA A 380 6.12 -19.07 10.04
N LEU A 381 6.48 -19.47 8.81
CA LEU A 381 7.36 -18.74 7.89
C LEU A 381 6.69 -18.61 6.51
N GLY A 382 5.56 -17.90 6.46
CA GLY A 382 4.72 -17.82 5.26
C GLY A 382 3.98 -19.14 5.03
N ASP A 383 4.20 -19.75 3.86
CA ASP A 383 3.61 -21.04 3.48
C ASP A 383 4.45 -22.23 4.00
N PHE A 384 5.50 -21.95 4.79
CA PHE A 384 6.41 -22.92 5.38
C PHE A 384 6.30 -22.94 6.91
N ARG A 385 6.63 -24.04 7.50
CA ARG A 385 6.76 -24.23 8.94
C ARG A 385 8.19 -24.65 9.27
N GLU A 386 8.82 -23.92 10.20
CA GLU A 386 10.09 -24.33 10.78
C GLU A 386 9.91 -25.65 11.52
N ILE A 387 10.84 -26.59 11.33
CA ILE A 387 10.85 -27.90 12.00
C ILE A 387 12.20 -28.14 12.67
N ILE A 388 12.15 -28.90 13.76
CA ILE A 388 13.30 -29.32 14.54
C ILE A 388 13.23 -30.84 14.68
N GLY A 389 14.36 -31.53 14.65
CA GLY A 389 14.41 -32.98 14.84
C GLY A 389 14.84 -33.76 13.59
N LEU A 390 15.19 -33.07 12.47
CA LEU A 390 15.71 -33.74 11.29
C LEU A 390 17.15 -33.33 10.97
N ASP A 391 17.89 -34.23 10.36
CA ASP A 391 19.23 -33.97 9.86
C ASP A 391 19.20 -33.19 8.52
N SER A 392 20.21 -32.36 8.32
CA SER A 392 20.38 -31.62 7.07
C SER A 392 20.60 -32.56 5.88
N GLY A 393 19.79 -32.40 4.84
CA GLY A 393 19.88 -33.21 3.63
C GLY A 393 18.89 -34.37 3.59
N THR A 394 18.13 -34.59 4.66
CA THR A 394 17.06 -35.59 4.71
C THR A 394 16.07 -35.36 3.58
N ARG A 395 15.73 -36.43 2.87
CA ARG A 395 14.73 -36.43 1.80
C ARG A 395 13.34 -36.63 2.42
N ILE A 396 12.45 -35.70 2.21
CA ILE A 396 11.08 -35.78 2.75
C ILE A 396 10.03 -35.57 1.68
N VAL A 397 8.83 -36.04 1.93
CA VAL A 397 7.65 -35.74 1.10
C VAL A 397 7.22 -34.31 1.35
N THR A 398 7.43 -33.44 0.36
CA THR A 398 7.02 -32.02 0.42
C THR A 398 5.60 -31.81 -0.11
N LYS A 399 5.06 -32.74 -0.90
CA LYS A 399 3.70 -32.73 -1.42
C LYS A 399 3.13 -34.13 -1.48
N GLY A 400 1.82 -34.27 -1.19
CA GLY A 400 1.13 -35.57 -1.18
C GLY A 400 1.33 -36.37 0.10
N ALA A 401 1.77 -35.75 1.19
CA ALA A 401 2.00 -36.39 2.49
C ALA A 401 0.77 -37.12 3.02
N PHE A 402 -0.42 -36.59 2.81
CA PHE A 402 -1.68 -37.26 3.21
C PHE A 402 -1.88 -38.62 2.54
N PHE A 403 -1.48 -38.74 1.26
CA PHE A 403 -1.56 -40.05 0.59
C PHE A 403 -0.60 -41.07 1.21
N VAL A 404 0.63 -40.65 1.52
CA VAL A 404 1.62 -41.50 2.20
C VAL A 404 1.11 -41.93 3.56
N ALA A 405 0.57 -41.00 4.35
CA ALA A 405 -0.08 -41.32 5.64
C ALA A 405 -1.19 -42.39 5.50
N SER A 406 -2.04 -42.24 4.48
CA SER A 406 -3.14 -43.15 4.22
C SER A 406 -2.67 -44.54 3.81
N GLU A 407 -1.59 -44.67 3.07
CA GLU A 407 -1.03 -45.97 2.68
C GLU A 407 -0.34 -46.66 3.89
N ILE A 408 0.38 -45.93 4.75
CA ILE A 408 0.94 -46.43 6.00
C ILE A 408 -0.18 -46.98 6.91
N ALA A 409 -1.25 -46.20 7.07
CA ALA A 409 -2.40 -46.61 7.88
C ALA A 409 -3.10 -47.89 7.36
N LYS A 410 -3.10 -48.10 6.03
CA LYS A 410 -3.62 -49.36 5.42
C LYS A 410 -2.70 -50.53 5.63
N GLY A 411 -1.35 -50.32 5.54
CA GLY A 411 -0.37 -51.35 5.77
C GLY A 411 -0.37 -51.93 7.20
N GLY A 412 -0.72 -51.07 8.19
CA GLY A 412 -0.90 -51.51 9.58
C GLY A 412 -2.20 -52.30 9.85
N PHE A 413 -3.11 -52.37 8.87
CA PHE A 413 -4.33 -53.20 8.88
C PHE A 413 -4.19 -54.35 7.87
N ASP A 414 -3.21 -55.23 8.05
CA ASP A 414 -3.19 -56.49 7.32
C ASP A 414 -4.03 -57.56 8.11
N PRO A 415 -5.22 -57.96 7.59
CA PRO A 415 -6.10 -58.91 8.29
C PRO A 415 -5.59 -60.35 8.19
N HIS A 416 -4.37 -60.60 7.71
CA HIS A 416 -3.83 -61.94 7.46
C HIS A 416 -2.73 -62.41 8.43
N ASN A 417 -2.51 -61.71 9.53
CA ASN A 417 -1.58 -62.20 10.55
C ASN A 417 -2.35 -63.02 11.62
N HIS A 418 -2.64 -64.28 11.29
CA HIS A 418 -3.08 -65.35 12.23
C HIS A 418 -2.07 -66.46 12.26
#